data_99feaee7af742b76da2d86a31a9bd79b
#
_entry.id   99feaee7af742b76da2d86a31a9bd79b
#
_cell.length_a   1.000
_cell.length_b   1.000
_cell.length_c   1.000
_cell.angle_alpha   90.00
_cell.angle_beta   90.00
_cell.angle_gamma   90.00
#
_symmetry.space_group_name_H-M   'P 1'
#
loop_
_entity.id
_entity.type
_entity.pdbx_description
1 polymer ?
#
loop_
_entity_poly.entity_id
_entity_poly.type
_entity_poly.pdbx_seq_one_letter_code
_entity_poly.pdbx_strand_id
1 'polypeptide(L)'
;SRIEGRPRREIFDVIISDLSTINCKNLLLTHFHMDHLSGLLYMMKNRDSSLDFGKIYLPDVFSKEEMSRTLVLLLLADLLKESGLPSRQVSLFALVDALLENRQNLELLSRGKIFEDKYQALWPDTDVIQRETDKVYNEICKNENLAAVMEELLNFAEKLRRIIWSMTEEGKAQTEKEQEKISLAYVYDREFRRIKAIPEFKELLSFLN
;
A
#
# COMPACT_ATOMS: atom_id res chain seq x y z
N SER A 1 18.38 -26.67 0.21
CA SER A 1 17.01 -26.42 -0.26
C SER A 1 16.99 -26.23 -1.76
N ARG A 2 15.91 -26.54 -2.46
CA ARG A 2 15.74 -26.32 -3.92
C ARG A 2 15.92 -24.85 -4.37
N ILE A 3 16.08 -23.93 -3.45
CA ILE A 3 16.02 -22.49 -3.65
C ILE A 3 17.40 -21.83 -3.42
N GLU A 4 18.30 -22.50 -2.72
CA GLU A 4 19.61 -21.95 -2.36
C GLU A 4 20.49 -21.76 -3.60
N GLY A 5 21.00 -20.54 -3.83
CA GLY A 5 21.90 -20.20 -4.92
C GLY A 5 21.23 -19.88 -6.29
N ARG A 6 19.89 -19.89 -6.39
CA ARG A 6 19.22 -19.50 -7.64
C ARG A 6 18.99 -18.00 -7.74
N PRO A 7 19.07 -17.41 -8.95
CA PRO A 7 18.61 -16.04 -9.19
C PRO A 7 17.16 -15.85 -8.77
N ARG A 8 16.82 -14.69 -8.22
CA ARG A 8 15.43 -14.38 -7.78
C ARG A 8 14.37 -14.69 -8.84
N ARG A 9 14.66 -14.39 -10.10
CA ARG A 9 13.74 -14.64 -11.22
C ARG A 9 13.38 -16.12 -11.34
N GLU A 10 14.35 -17.01 -11.30
CA GLU A 10 14.11 -18.46 -11.40
C GLU A 10 13.29 -19.00 -10.23
N ILE A 11 13.46 -18.42 -9.03
CA ILE A 11 12.66 -18.79 -7.86
C ILE A 11 11.20 -18.42 -8.07
N PHE A 12 10.94 -17.22 -8.57
CA PHE A 12 9.57 -16.78 -8.83
C PHE A 12 8.92 -17.53 -9.98
N ASP A 13 9.65 -17.87 -11.02
CA ASP A 13 9.14 -18.67 -12.15
C ASP A 13 8.70 -20.07 -11.66
N VAL A 14 9.46 -20.69 -10.74
CA VAL A 14 9.06 -21.96 -10.12
C VAL A 14 7.80 -21.78 -9.26
N ILE A 15 7.74 -20.73 -8.43
CA ILE A 15 6.57 -20.45 -7.59
C ILE A 15 5.33 -20.21 -8.45
N ILE A 16 5.44 -19.43 -9.52
CA ILE A 16 4.34 -19.16 -10.45
C ILE A 16 3.88 -20.47 -11.10
N SER A 17 4.81 -21.30 -11.55
CA SER A 17 4.48 -22.60 -12.13
C SER A 17 3.74 -23.50 -11.13
N ASP A 18 4.20 -23.57 -9.90
CA ASP A 18 3.55 -24.36 -8.85
C ASP A 18 2.15 -23.81 -8.51
N LEU A 19 2.02 -22.48 -8.37
CA LEU A 19 0.74 -21.82 -8.10
C LEU A 19 -0.26 -21.98 -9.25
N SER A 20 0.19 -22.03 -10.51
CA SER A 20 -0.68 -22.24 -11.66
C SER A 20 -1.33 -23.63 -11.70
N THR A 21 -0.69 -24.62 -11.05
CA THR A 21 -1.24 -25.98 -10.91
C THR A 21 -2.26 -26.08 -9.77
N ILE A 22 -2.17 -25.16 -8.81
CA ILE A 22 -3.10 -25.06 -7.69
C ILE A 22 -4.16 -24.04 -8.11
N ASN A 23 -5.42 -24.41 -8.09
CA ASN A 23 -6.52 -23.46 -8.36
C ASN A 23 -6.61 -22.43 -7.22
N CYS A 24 -5.56 -21.61 -7.08
CA CYS A 24 -5.44 -20.60 -6.04
C CYS A 24 -6.29 -19.39 -6.43
N LYS A 25 -7.38 -19.18 -5.71
CA LYS A 25 -8.36 -18.14 -6.05
C LYS A 25 -8.12 -16.84 -5.31
N ASN A 26 -7.52 -16.88 -4.13
CA ASN A 26 -7.46 -15.73 -3.23
C ASN A 26 -6.07 -15.55 -2.62
N LEU A 27 -5.68 -14.30 -2.43
CA LEU A 27 -4.41 -13.90 -1.86
C LEU A 27 -4.64 -13.10 -0.58
N LEU A 28 -3.97 -13.47 0.50
CA LEU A 28 -3.96 -12.71 1.75
C LEU A 28 -2.61 -12.04 1.96
N LEU A 29 -2.61 -10.71 2.02
CA LEU A 29 -1.47 -9.92 2.47
C LEU A 29 -1.65 -9.56 3.93
N THR A 30 -0.72 -10.00 4.77
CA THR A 30 -0.79 -9.74 6.21
C THR A 30 -0.26 -8.37 6.59
N HIS A 31 0.71 -7.83 5.84
CA HIS A 31 1.32 -6.53 6.07
C HIS A 31 2.16 -6.06 4.86
N PHE A 32 2.64 -4.82 4.88
CA PHE A 32 3.27 -4.15 3.73
C PHE A 32 4.82 -4.21 3.72
N HIS A 33 5.45 -5.24 4.27
CA HIS A 33 6.89 -5.39 4.22
C HIS A 33 7.39 -5.96 2.88
N MET A 34 8.61 -5.59 2.49
CA MET A 34 9.19 -5.91 1.19
C MET A 34 9.33 -7.42 0.95
N ASP A 35 9.66 -8.18 1.96
CA ASP A 35 9.81 -9.64 1.89
C ASP A 35 8.51 -10.36 1.58
N HIS A 36 7.37 -9.76 1.93
CA HIS A 36 6.04 -10.28 1.61
C HIS A 36 5.50 -9.78 0.25
N LEU A 37 5.79 -8.54 -0.10
CA LEU A 37 5.20 -7.89 -1.28
C LEU A 37 6.04 -7.99 -2.54
N SER A 38 7.37 -8.14 -2.45
CA SER A 38 8.24 -8.14 -3.62
C SER A 38 7.92 -9.27 -4.59
N GLY A 39 7.56 -10.44 -4.07
CA GLY A 39 7.12 -11.58 -4.88
C GLY A 39 5.79 -11.32 -5.58
N LEU A 40 4.82 -10.78 -4.85
CA LEU A 40 3.53 -10.41 -5.42
C LEU A 40 3.67 -9.38 -6.53
N LEU A 41 4.42 -8.29 -6.29
CA LEU A 41 4.65 -7.25 -7.30
C LEU A 41 5.35 -7.80 -8.54
N TYR A 42 6.31 -8.73 -8.35
CA TYR A 42 6.93 -9.41 -9.47
C TYR A 42 5.92 -10.23 -10.28
N MET A 43 5.08 -11.01 -9.62
CA MET A 43 4.03 -11.80 -10.26
C MET A 43 3.02 -10.93 -11.00
N MET A 44 2.58 -9.83 -10.40
CA MET A 44 1.60 -8.92 -11.02
C MET A 44 2.15 -8.16 -12.22
N LYS A 45 3.45 -7.83 -12.23
CA LYS A 45 4.12 -7.13 -13.34
C LYS A 45 4.45 -8.03 -14.53
N ASN A 46 4.68 -9.32 -14.29
CA ASN A 46 4.99 -10.28 -15.34
C ASN A 46 3.69 -10.96 -15.81
N ARG A 47 2.94 -10.28 -16.66
CA ARG A 47 1.60 -10.66 -17.15
C ARG A 47 1.51 -11.99 -17.92
N ASP A 48 2.63 -12.61 -18.27
CA ASP A 48 2.65 -13.97 -18.86
C ASP A 48 2.28 -15.06 -17.82
N SER A 49 2.15 -14.69 -16.55
CA SER A 49 1.69 -15.59 -15.52
C SER A 49 0.16 -15.67 -15.53
N SER A 50 -0.35 -16.88 -15.74
CA SER A 50 -1.79 -17.22 -15.68
C SER A 50 -2.39 -17.12 -14.28
N LEU A 51 -1.77 -16.37 -13.35
CA LEU A 51 -2.26 -16.18 -11.99
C LEU A 51 -3.34 -15.12 -11.97
N ASP A 52 -4.58 -15.59 -12.00
CA ASP A 52 -5.76 -14.77 -11.76
C ASP A 52 -6.20 -14.96 -10.30
N PHE A 53 -5.97 -13.95 -9.49
CA PHE A 53 -6.47 -13.94 -8.12
C PHE A 53 -7.93 -13.49 -8.13
N GLY A 54 -8.83 -14.31 -7.62
CA GLY A 54 -10.24 -13.95 -7.50
C GLY A 54 -10.45 -12.79 -6.52
N LYS A 55 -9.74 -12.84 -5.37
CA LYS A 55 -9.74 -11.75 -4.37
C LYS A 55 -8.35 -11.54 -3.79
N ILE A 56 -8.06 -10.29 -3.47
CA ILE A 56 -6.88 -9.89 -2.69
C ILE A 56 -7.36 -9.27 -1.39
N TYR A 57 -6.97 -9.88 -0.28
CA TYR A 57 -7.22 -9.40 1.07
C TYR A 57 -6.06 -8.55 1.55
N LEU A 58 -6.33 -7.32 1.95
CA LEU A 58 -5.35 -6.37 2.47
C LEU A 58 -5.67 -5.97 3.92
N PRO A 59 -4.67 -5.61 4.73
CA PRO A 59 -4.91 -4.94 5.99
C PRO A 59 -5.72 -3.66 5.78
N ASP A 60 -6.75 -3.45 6.59
CA ASP A 60 -7.59 -2.26 6.50
C ASP A 60 -6.90 -1.03 7.08
N VAL A 61 -6.28 -0.26 6.20
CA VAL A 61 -5.74 1.08 6.47
C VAL A 61 -6.33 2.11 5.48
N PHE A 62 -7.41 1.75 4.79
CA PHE A 62 -7.96 2.55 3.70
C PHE A 62 -9.45 2.87 3.86
N SER A 63 -10.21 2.13 4.67
CA SER A 63 -11.66 2.29 4.73
C SER A 63 -12.09 3.57 5.46
N LYS A 64 -11.38 3.94 6.52
CA LYS A 64 -11.72 5.08 7.37
C LYS A 64 -10.86 6.30 7.03
N GLU A 65 -11.47 7.48 7.05
CA GLU A 65 -10.78 8.76 6.81
C GLU A 65 -9.66 9.01 7.82
N GLU A 66 -9.89 8.64 9.06
CA GLU A 66 -8.94 8.78 10.17
C GLU A 66 -7.63 7.99 9.92
N MET A 67 -7.68 6.96 9.07
CA MET A 67 -6.50 6.19 8.68
C MET A 67 -5.60 6.92 7.67
N SER A 68 -5.99 8.08 7.17
CA SER A 68 -5.15 8.87 6.23
C SER A 68 -3.79 9.23 6.83
N ARG A 69 -3.69 9.47 8.13
CA ARG A 69 -2.40 9.69 8.82
C ARG A 69 -1.51 8.46 8.83
N THR A 70 -2.09 7.26 8.92
CA THR A 70 -1.34 6.01 8.78
C THR A 70 -0.73 5.91 7.39
N LEU A 71 -1.48 6.27 6.36
CA LEU A 71 -0.97 6.32 4.99
C LEU A 71 0.13 7.36 4.82
N VAL A 72 0.04 8.51 5.50
CA VAL A 72 1.14 9.49 5.53
C VAL A 72 2.43 8.86 6.03
N LEU A 73 2.39 8.11 7.14
CA LEU A 73 3.60 7.46 7.67
C LEU A 73 4.14 6.39 6.72
N LEU A 74 3.26 5.65 6.01
CA LEU A 74 3.68 4.70 4.99
C LEU A 74 4.31 5.41 3.78
N LEU A 75 3.76 6.55 3.35
CA LEU A 75 4.33 7.39 2.29
C LEU A 75 5.69 7.99 2.70
N LEU A 76 5.83 8.41 3.95
CA LEU A 76 7.12 8.87 4.49
C LEU A 76 8.18 7.78 4.40
N ALA A 77 7.82 6.52 4.67
CA ALA A 77 8.75 5.41 4.53
C ALA A 77 9.19 5.21 3.06
N ASP A 78 8.30 5.45 2.08
CA ASP A 78 8.65 5.44 0.65
C ASP A 78 9.60 6.59 0.30
N LEU A 79 9.33 7.79 0.81
CA LEU A 79 10.17 8.98 0.61
C LEU A 79 11.58 8.79 1.17
N LEU A 80 11.71 8.22 2.36
CA LEU A 80 12.99 7.90 2.98
C LEU A 80 13.80 6.93 2.11
N LYS A 81 13.13 5.91 1.56
CA LYS A 81 13.77 4.94 0.65
C LYS A 81 14.32 5.60 -0.62
N GLU A 82 13.55 6.48 -1.24
CA GLU A 82 14.01 7.20 -2.44
C GLU A 82 15.16 8.17 -2.16
N SER A 83 15.25 8.67 -0.92
CA SER A 83 16.35 9.52 -0.46
C SER A 83 17.62 8.73 -0.10
N GLY A 84 17.62 7.42 -0.35
CA GLY A 84 18.76 6.54 -0.08
C GLY A 84 18.83 6.03 1.36
N LEU A 85 17.84 6.34 2.18
CA LEU A 85 17.74 5.83 3.54
C LEU A 85 17.23 4.39 3.55
N PRO A 86 17.73 3.53 4.45
CA PRO A 86 17.32 2.15 4.51
C PRO A 86 15.85 2.05 4.90
N SER A 87 15.01 1.56 3.98
CA SER A 87 13.62 1.21 4.27
C SER A 87 13.39 -0.25 3.90
N ARG A 88 12.73 -1.00 4.80
CA ARG A 88 12.32 -2.39 4.57
C ARG A 88 10.94 -2.49 3.94
N GLN A 89 10.27 -1.38 3.71
CA GLN A 89 8.93 -1.36 3.13
C GLN A 89 9.00 -1.37 1.62
N VAL A 90 8.04 -2.04 1.00
CA VAL A 90 7.76 -1.87 -0.42
C VAL A 90 7.02 -0.55 -0.57
N SER A 91 7.30 0.16 -1.65
CA SER A 91 6.53 1.32 -2.01
C SER A 91 5.03 0.98 -2.02
N LEU A 92 4.29 1.65 -1.16
CA LEU A 92 2.82 1.56 -1.13
C LEU A 92 2.25 1.89 -2.50
N PHE A 93 2.88 2.85 -3.16
CA PHE A 93 2.53 3.27 -4.50
C PHE A 93 2.70 2.13 -5.53
N ALA A 94 3.85 1.43 -5.52
CA ALA A 94 4.07 0.30 -6.42
C ALA A 94 3.02 -0.81 -6.24
N LEU A 95 2.56 -1.03 -5.01
CA LEU A 95 1.47 -1.95 -4.72
C LEU A 95 0.16 -1.46 -5.34
N VAL A 96 -0.22 -0.20 -5.09
CA VAL A 96 -1.47 0.37 -5.59
C VAL A 96 -1.50 0.37 -7.11
N ASP A 97 -0.40 0.77 -7.75
CA ASP A 97 -0.25 0.76 -9.20
C ASP A 97 -0.46 -0.66 -9.78
N ALA A 98 0.20 -1.65 -9.19
CA ALA A 98 0.04 -3.05 -9.60
C ALA A 98 -1.41 -3.56 -9.42
N LEU A 99 -2.08 -3.19 -8.33
CA LEU A 99 -3.48 -3.57 -8.08
C LEU A 99 -4.43 -2.93 -9.09
N LEU A 100 -4.23 -1.65 -9.43
CA LEU A 100 -5.03 -0.94 -10.42
C LEU A 100 -4.83 -1.50 -11.83
N GLU A 101 -3.59 -1.81 -12.20
CA GLU A 101 -3.28 -2.39 -13.50
C GLU A 101 -3.93 -3.76 -13.71
N ASN A 102 -4.01 -4.55 -12.64
CA ASN A 102 -4.56 -5.90 -12.69
C ASN A 102 -6.06 -5.98 -12.38
N ARG A 103 -6.72 -4.84 -12.09
CA ARG A 103 -8.18 -4.75 -11.79
C ARG A 103 -8.64 -5.78 -10.76
N GLN A 104 -7.85 -5.98 -9.72
CA GLN A 104 -8.14 -6.98 -8.71
C GLN A 104 -9.33 -6.58 -7.82
N ASN A 105 -10.11 -7.58 -7.41
CA ASN A 105 -11.11 -7.40 -6.37
C ASN A 105 -10.42 -7.31 -5.01
N LEU A 106 -10.53 -6.16 -4.37
CA LEU A 106 -9.94 -5.93 -3.06
C LEU A 106 -10.97 -6.11 -1.96
N GLU A 107 -10.54 -6.74 -0.88
CA GLU A 107 -11.26 -6.78 0.38
C GLU A 107 -10.34 -6.35 1.52
N LEU A 108 -10.80 -5.39 2.32
CA LEU A 108 -10.03 -4.86 3.43
C LEU A 108 -10.39 -5.61 4.70
N LEU A 109 -9.37 -6.09 5.42
CA LEU A 109 -9.52 -6.86 6.64
C LEU A 109 -9.10 -6.04 7.85
N SER A 110 -10.04 -5.85 8.78
CA SER A 110 -9.79 -5.32 10.12
C SER A 110 -10.09 -6.39 11.16
N ARG A 111 -9.63 -6.18 12.39
CA ARG A 111 -9.87 -7.08 13.51
C ARG A 111 -11.34 -7.42 13.67
N GLY A 112 -11.63 -8.70 13.78
CA GLY A 112 -12.98 -9.25 13.94
C GLY A 112 -13.67 -9.59 12.62
N LYS A 113 -13.23 -9.09 11.47
CA LYS A 113 -13.83 -9.41 10.18
C LYS A 113 -13.63 -10.89 9.85
N ILE A 114 -14.71 -11.55 9.44
CA ILE A 114 -14.69 -12.93 8.96
C ILE A 114 -14.52 -12.90 7.44
N PHE A 115 -13.61 -13.71 6.92
CA PHE A 115 -13.39 -13.87 5.48
C PHE A 115 -13.32 -15.34 5.11
N GLU A 116 -13.68 -15.67 3.86
CA GLU A 116 -13.81 -17.04 3.37
C GLU A 116 -14.70 -17.94 4.24
N ASP A 117 -15.67 -17.36 4.97
CA ASP A 117 -16.59 -18.04 5.89
C ASP A 117 -15.94 -18.93 6.96
N LYS A 118 -14.61 -18.84 7.14
CA LYS A 118 -13.83 -19.74 7.99
C LYS A 118 -12.80 -19.04 8.85
N TYR A 119 -12.29 -17.91 8.40
CA TYR A 119 -11.16 -17.25 9.03
C TYR A 119 -11.59 -15.93 9.62
N GLN A 120 -11.09 -15.62 10.80
CA GLN A 120 -11.30 -14.32 11.44
C GLN A 120 -10.00 -13.54 11.44
N ALA A 121 -10.04 -12.31 10.96
CA ALA A 121 -8.91 -11.40 11.04
C ALA A 121 -8.67 -10.99 12.51
N LEU A 122 -7.46 -11.20 12.99
CA LEU A 122 -7.05 -10.78 14.35
C LEU A 122 -6.38 -9.40 14.33
N TRP A 123 -5.95 -8.94 13.15
CA TRP A 123 -5.25 -7.70 12.91
C TRP A 123 -5.54 -7.23 11.47
N PRO A 124 -5.49 -5.92 11.16
CA PRO A 124 -5.17 -4.83 12.09
C PRO A 124 -6.32 -4.42 13.01
N ASP A 125 -5.97 -3.98 14.22
CA ASP A 125 -6.87 -3.23 15.08
C ASP A 125 -6.76 -1.75 14.72
N THR A 126 -7.74 -1.26 13.96
CA THR A 126 -7.71 0.10 13.39
C THR A 126 -7.61 1.18 14.45
N ASP A 127 -8.25 1.00 15.60
CA ASP A 127 -8.23 2.00 16.67
C ASP A 127 -6.86 2.07 17.35
N VAL A 128 -6.17 0.92 17.50
CA VAL A 128 -4.80 0.89 18.02
C VAL A 128 -3.85 1.54 17.04
N ILE A 129 -3.93 1.19 15.76
CA ILE A 129 -3.06 1.78 14.72
C ILE A 129 -3.26 3.29 14.66
N GLN A 130 -4.50 3.75 14.61
CA GLN A 130 -4.81 5.18 14.56
C GLN A 130 -4.21 5.93 15.74
N ARG A 131 -4.44 5.43 16.96
CA ARG A 131 -3.92 6.06 18.17
C ARG A 131 -2.39 6.17 18.17
N GLU A 132 -1.68 5.11 17.75
CA GLU A 132 -0.22 5.14 17.73
C GLU A 132 0.29 6.02 16.58
N THR A 133 -0.37 6.00 15.44
CA THR A 133 -0.08 6.88 14.29
C THR A 133 -0.27 8.35 14.66
N ASP A 134 -1.38 8.69 15.32
CA ASP A 134 -1.65 10.07 15.75
C ASP A 134 -0.57 10.62 16.67
N LYS A 135 -0.02 9.80 17.55
CA LYS A 135 1.10 10.22 18.41
C LYS A 135 2.32 10.63 17.57
N VAL A 136 2.71 9.78 16.62
CA VAL A 136 3.88 10.05 15.77
C VAL A 136 3.62 11.24 14.85
N TYR A 137 2.45 11.27 14.21
CA TYR A 137 2.06 12.37 13.33
C TYR A 137 2.07 13.72 14.06
N ASN A 138 1.45 13.78 15.23
CA ASN A 138 1.38 15.00 16.03
C ASN A 138 2.76 15.41 16.58
N GLU A 139 3.65 14.45 16.86
CA GLU A 139 5.01 14.78 17.31
C GLU A 139 5.80 15.47 16.19
N ILE A 140 5.68 14.99 14.96
CA ILE A 140 6.31 15.62 13.78
C ILE A 140 5.74 17.03 13.57
N CYS A 141 4.41 17.19 13.68
CA CYS A 141 3.72 18.45 13.46
C CYS A 141 3.95 19.51 14.56
N LYS A 142 4.61 19.18 15.69
CA LYS A 142 5.04 20.19 16.66
C LYS A 142 6.10 21.15 16.06
N ASN A 143 6.80 20.71 15.05
CA ASN A 143 7.67 21.58 14.26
C ASN A 143 6.80 22.25 13.18
N GLU A 144 6.58 23.56 13.31
CA GLU A 144 5.72 24.34 12.40
C GLU A 144 6.17 24.26 10.95
N ASN A 145 7.49 24.18 10.70
CA ASN A 145 8.02 24.03 9.35
C ASN A 145 7.63 22.69 8.73
N LEU A 146 7.59 21.62 9.54
CA LEU A 146 7.22 20.29 9.04
C LEU A 146 5.71 20.13 8.86
N ALA A 147 4.92 20.90 9.60
CA ALA A 147 3.45 20.80 9.54
C ALA A 147 2.90 21.02 8.13
N ALA A 148 3.47 21.97 7.38
CA ALA A 148 3.04 22.24 6.00
C ALA A 148 3.31 21.05 5.05
N VAL A 149 4.46 20.40 5.18
CA VAL A 149 4.78 19.18 4.40
C VAL A 149 3.88 18.03 4.79
N MET A 150 3.59 17.88 6.08
CA MET A 150 2.72 16.84 6.59
C MET A 150 1.27 17.02 6.11
N GLU A 151 0.80 18.26 5.97
CA GLU A 151 -0.52 18.58 5.42
C GLU A 151 -0.59 18.21 3.93
N GLU A 152 0.42 18.53 3.13
CA GLU A 152 0.48 18.12 1.73
C GLU A 152 0.51 16.59 1.57
N LEU A 153 1.25 15.90 2.43
CA LEU A 153 1.25 14.43 2.47
C LEU A 153 -0.12 13.87 2.88
N LEU A 154 -0.82 14.53 3.81
CA LEU A 154 -2.15 14.12 4.23
C LEU A 154 -3.16 14.25 3.10
N ASN A 155 -3.16 15.38 2.40
CA ASN A 155 -4.01 15.60 1.23
C ASN A 155 -3.78 14.53 0.14
N PHE A 156 -2.53 14.15 -0.07
CA PHE A 156 -2.18 13.09 -1.01
C PHE A 156 -2.63 11.71 -0.51
N ALA A 157 -2.41 11.40 0.76
CA ALA A 157 -2.83 10.15 1.40
C ALA A 157 -4.35 9.95 1.31
N GLU A 158 -5.14 11.02 1.48
CA GLU A 158 -6.60 10.95 1.35
C GLU A 158 -7.04 10.63 -0.09
N LYS A 159 -6.40 11.22 -1.09
CA LYS A 159 -6.66 10.86 -2.51
C LYS A 159 -6.35 9.38 -2.75
N LEU A 160 -5.20 8.91 -2.28
CA LEU A 160 -4.78 7.52 -2.42
C LEU A 160 -5.76 6.56 -1.72
N ARG A 161 -6.17 6.90 -0.50
CA ARG A 161 -7.15 6.14 0.28
C ARG A 161 -8.47 5.97 -0.49
N ARG A 162 -9.02 7.06 -1.02
CA ARG A 162 -10.27 7.05 -1.79
C ARG A 162 -10.18 6.16 -3.02
N ILE A 163 -9.04 6.19 -3.72
CA ILE A 163 -8.83 5.34 -4.90
C ILE A 163 -8.82 3.86 -4.50
N ILE A 164 -8.07 3.48 -3.45
CA ILE A 164 -8.02 2.09 -3.01
C ILE A 164 -9.37 1.64 -2.48
N TRP A 165 -10.05 2.48 -1.70
CA TRP A 165 -11.39 2.20 -1.22
C TRP A 165 -12.38 1.95 -2.36
N SER A 166 -12.31 2.75 -3.43
CA SER A 166 -13.18 2.57 -4.61
C SER A 166 -12.96 1.25 -5.37
N MET A 167 -11.87 0.54 -5.11
CA MET A 167 -11.59 -0.78 -5.67
C MET A 167 -12.25 -1.92 -4.88
N THR A 168 -12.73 -1.66 -3.69
CA THR A 168 -13.47 -2.63 -2.86
C THR A 168 -14.95 -2.71 -3.30
N GLU A 169 -15.62 -3.82 -3.00
CA GLU A 169 -17.07 -3.97 -3.26
C GLU A 169 -17.88 -2.88 -2.53
N GLU A 170 -17.52 -2.61 -1.27
CA GLU A 170 -18.18 -1.58 -0.44
C GLU A 170 -17.95 -0.17 -1.00
N GLY A 171 -16.73 0.13 -1.46
CA GLY A 171 -16.39 1.42 -2.06
C GLY A 171 -17.02 1.62 -3.44
N LYS A 172 -17.10 0.59 -4.28
CA LYS A 172 -17.78 0.65 -5.59
C LYS A 172 -19.25 1.05 -5.45
N ALA A 173 -19.96 0.49 -4.47
CA ALA A 173 -21.35 0.82 -4.22
C ALA A 173 -21.57 2.30 -3.85
N GLN A 174 -20.57 2.97 -3.27
CA GLN A 174 -20.65 4.38 -2.87
C GLN A 174 -20.19 5.36 -3.96
N THR A 175 -19.33 4.92 -4.89
CA THR A 175 -18.60 5.81 -5.82
C THR A 175 -19.09 5.76 -7.29
N GLU A 176 -20.23 5.16 -7.58
CA GLU A 176 -20.75 5.01 -8.95
C GLU A 176 -20.87 6.32 -9.79
N LYS A 177 -20.59 7.49 -9.21
CA LYS A 177 -20.73 8.79 -9.88
C LYS A 177 -19.43 9.52 -10.24
N GLU A 178 -18.23 9.09 -9.79
CA GLU A 178 -16.99 9.88 -9.91
C GLU A 178 -15.76 9.15 -10.45
N GLN A 179 -15.91 8.15 -11.27
CA GLN A 179 -14.75 7.48 -11.86
C GLN A 179 -14.19 8.27 -13.06
N GLU A 180 -13.49 9.36 -12.81
CA GLU A 180 -12.44 9.79 -13.71
C GLU A 180 -11.28 8.80 -13.63
N LYS A 181 -10.98 8.17 -14.76
CA LYS A 181 -9.79 7.31 -14.94
C LYS A 181 -8.52 8.14 -14.93
N ILE A 182 -8.15 8.68 -13.78
CA ILE A 182 -6.87 9.34 -13.62
C ILE A 182 -5.82 8.24 -13.49
N SER A 183 -4.82 8.25 -14.38
CA SER A 183 -3.66 7.36 -14.23
C SER A 183 -2.99 7.68 -12.89
N LEU A 184 -3.00 6.73 -11.99
CA LEU A 184 -2.44 6.90 -10.64
C LEU A 184 -0.94 7.20 -10.73
N ALA A 185 -0.23 6.58 -11.67
CA ALA A 185 1.17 6.86 -11.93
C ALA A 185 1.42 8.34 -12.24
N TYR A 186 0.54 8.96 -13.03
CA TYR A 186 0.65 10.38 -13.34
C TYR A 186 0.36 11.28 -12.14
N VAL A 187 -0.68 10.97 -11.37
CA VAL A 187 -1.03 11.74 -10.16
C VAL A 187 0.10 11.66 -9.14
N TYR A 188 0.62 10.47 -8.90
CA TYR A 188 1.72 10.25 -7.97
C TYR A 188 2.98 11.00 -8.38
N ASP A 189 3.45 10.84 -9.62
CA ASP A 189 4.68 11.49 -10.07
C ASP A 189 4.57 13.02 -9.96
N ARG A 190 3.43 13.59 -10.33
CA ARG A 190 3.17 15.01 -10.21
C ARG A 190 3.13 15.51 -8.77
N GLU A 191 2.31 14.88 -7.93
CA GLU A 191 2.13 15.29 -6.53
C GLU A 191 3.42 15.04 -5.72
N PHE A 192 4.09 13.95 -6.01
CA PHE A 192 5.34 13.61 -5.36
C PHE A 192 6.48 14.58 -5.70
N ARG A 193 6.61 14.97 -6.97
CA ARG A 193 7.57 16.03 -7.37
C ARG A 193 7.24 17.35 -6.68
N ARG A 194 5.95 17.68 -6.54
CA ARG A 194 5.49 18.87 -5.84
C ARG A 194 5.89 18.84 -4.37
N ILE A 195 5.66 17.74 -3.67
CA ILE A 195 6.04 17.58 -2.26
C ILE A 195 7.55 17.68 -2.09
N LYS A 196 8.34 17.01 -2.93
CA LYS A 196 9.81 17.10 -2.90
C LYS A 196 10.34 18.51 -3.18
N ALA A 197 9.59 19.35 -3.89
CA ALA A 197 9.98 20.73 -4.18
C ALA A 197 9.72 21.70 -3.02
N ILE A 198 9.01 21.27 -1.98
CA ILE A 198 8.79 22.07 -0.76
C ILE A 198 10.13 22.19 -0.03
N PRO A 199 10.60 23.42 0.29
CA PRO A 199 11.90 23.62 0.94
C PRO A 199 12.05 22.83 2.25
N GLU A 200 10.98 22.77 3.02
CA GLU A 200 10.90 22.09 4.32
C GLU A 200 10.96 20.55 4.19
N PHE A 201 10.83 20.00 3.00
CA PHE A 201 10.95 18.57 2.78
C PHE A 201 12.34 18.02 3.16
N LYS A 202 13.39 18.81 2.90
CA LYS A 202 14.77 18.43 3.30
C LYS A 202 14.92 18.42 4.82
N GLU A 203 14.26 19.37 5.50
CA GLU A 203 14.24 19.42 6.96
C GLU A 203 13.52 18.20 7.55
N LEU A 204 12.38 17.79 6.95
CA LEU A 204 11.68 16.57 7.32
C LEU A 204 12.57 15.33 7.21
N LEU A 205 13.30 15.17 6.10
CA LEU A 205 14.23 14.06 5.92
C LEU A 205 15.35 14.06 6.97
N SER A 206 15.84 15.24 7.34
CA SER A 206 16.88 15.39 8.38
C SER A 206 16.33 15.08 9.78
N PHE A 207 15.07 15.41 10.04
CA PHE A 207 14.39 15.13 11.31
C PHE A 207 14.15 13.63 11.53
N LEU A 208 13.87 12.89 10.42
CA LEU A 208 13.58 11.45 10.46
C LEU A 208 14.83 10.56 10.43
N ASN A 209 16.03 11.12 10.27
CA ASN A 209 17.34 10.46 10.30
C ASN A 209 17.92 10.43 11.71
#